data_41616113e0004e479776d22e263ffd79
#
_entry.id   41616113e0004e479776d22e263ffd79
#
_cell.length_a   1.000
_cell.length_b   1.000
_cell.length_c   1.000
_cell.angle_alpha   90.00
_cell.angle_beta   90.00
_cell.angle_gamma   90.00
#
_symmetry.space_group_name_H-M   'P 1'
#
loop_
_entity.id
_entity.type
_entity.pdbx_description
1 polymer ?
#
loop_
_entity_poly.entity_id
_entity_poly.type
_entity_poly.pdbx_seq_one_letter_code
_entity_poly.pdbx_strand_id
1 'polypeptide(L)'
;GSASPVAVVKISQQPRKPFGFSWRTIKGNATEFNDHGYIIHVIYGATVDPTEKSYQTVNDSPDVMNLSWSIDTIPVNVTGFMPTAHMEFDCSVMTDAQVKVLENTLYGVDANAGHGNVGDDDYVAPTVAADGYLPLPDELIALIQAAA
;
A
#
# COMPACT_ATOMS: atom_id res chain seq x y z
N GLY A 1 5.21 4.78 20.39
CA GLY A 1 5.43 5.77 19.34
C GLY A 1 6.08 7.04 19.88
N SER A 2 6.59 7.85 19.02
CA SER A 2 7.12 9.18 19.35
C SER A 2 6.46 10.22 18.45
N ALA A 3 6.16 11.39 19.02
CA ALA A 3 5.66 12.55 18.29
C ALA A 3 6.65 13.69 18.42
N SER A 4 6.69 14.57 17.44
CA SER A 4 7.57 15.72 17.44
C SER A 4 6.74 17.00 17.25
N PRO A 5 6.53 17.79 18.32
CA PRO A 5 5.81 19.06 18.22
C PRO A 5 6.62 20.15 17.49
N VAL A 6 7.94 20.04 17.51
CA VAL A 6 8.88 20.85 16.74
C VAL A 6 10.06 19.98 16.29
N ALA A 7 10.79 20.39 15.25
CA ALA A 7 11.82 19.57 14.61
C ALA A 7 12.90 18.98 15.53
N VAL A 8 13.16 19.63 16.65
CA VAL A 8 14.23 19.23 17.61
C VAL A 8 13.71 18.51 18.85
N VAL A 9 12.40 18.37 19.02
CA VAL A 9 11.80 17.76 20.22
C VAL A 9 11.10 16.47 19.85
N LYS A 10 11.46 15.37 20.50
CA LYS A 10 10.80 14.06 20.39
C LYS A 10 10.13 13.72 21.71
N ILE A 11 8.84 13.49 21.68
CA ILE A 11 8.06 13.03 22.83
C ILE A 11 7.89 11.51 22.69
N SER A 12 8.46 10.77 23.64
CA SER A 12 8.38 9.32 23.69
C SER A 12 7.08 8.84 24.35
N GLN A 13 6.81 7.55 24.29
CA GLN A 13 5.67 6.89 24.93
C GLN A 13 4.29 7.39 24.48
N GLN A 14 4.19 7.86 23.24
CA GLN A 14 2.90 8.22 22.68
C GLN A 14 2.07 6.96 22.37
N PRO A 15 0.73 7.03 22.51
CA PRO A 15 -0.14 5.90 22.18
C PRO A 15 0.03 5.52 20.71
N ARG A 16 0.02 4.22 20.44
CA ARG A 16 0.09 3.70 19.08
C ARG A 16 -1.24 3.91 18.39
N LYS A 17 -1.19 4.38 17.16
CA LYS A 17 -2.37 4.52 16.31
C LYS A 17 -2.41 3.36 15.32
N PRO A 18 -3.57 2.74 15.10
CA PRO A 18 -3.72 1.78 14.02
C PRO A 18 -3.59 2.51 12.68
N PHE A 19 -3.05 1.80 11.69
CA PHE A 19 -2.87 2.31 10.33
C PHE A 19 -3.25 1.23 9.31
N GLY A 20 -3.43 1.63 8.08
CA GLY A 20 -3.54 0.73 6.95
C GLY A 20 -2.31 0.83 6.07
N PHE A 21 -2.03 -0.21 5.32
CA PHE A 21 -0.97 -0.21 4.32
C PHE A 21 -1.28 -1.18 3.19
N SER A 22 -0.61 -0.98 2.07
CA SER A 22 -0.71 -1.87 0.91
C SER A 22 0.67 -2.24 0.40
N TRP A 23 0.74 -3.39 -0.24
CA TRP A 23 1.93 -3.82 -0.97
C TRP A 23 1.53 -4.62 -2.20
N ARG A 24 2.48 -4.89 -3.05
CA ARG A 24 2.27 -5.61 -4.30
C ARG A 24 3.16 -6.84 -4.36
N THR A 25 2.57 -7.97 -4.77
CA THR A 25 3.29 -9.20 -5.10
C THR A 25 3.16 -9.48 -6.58
N ILE A 26 4.29 -9.79 -7.23
CA ILE A 26 4.33 -10.08 -8.65
C ILE A 26 3.98 -11.56 -8.85
N LYS A 27 3.06 -11.82 -9.78
CA LYS A 27 2.80 -13.16 -10.28
C LYS A 27 3.85 -13.49 -11.33
N GLY A 28 4.62 -14.56 -11.11
CA GLY A 28 5.57 -15.04 -12.08
C GLY A 28 5.53 -16.57 -12.16
N ASN A 29 5.97 -17.10 -13.29
CA ASN A 29 6.29 -18.53 -13.42
C ASN A 29 7.69 -18.68 -13.99
N ALA A 30 8.19 -19.94 -14.03
CA ALA A 30 9.52 -20.25 -14.52
C ALA A 30 9.71 -20.00 -16.03
N THR A 31 8.63 -19.79 -16.79
CA THR A 31 8.62 -19.67 -18.25
C THR A 31 8.42 -18.24 -18.73
N GLU A 32 7.60 -17.44 -18.05
CA GLU A 32 7.17 -16.12 -18.50
C GLU A 32 7.52 -14.98 -17.53
N PHE A 33 8.29 -15.27 -16.49
CA PHE A 33 8.75 -14.29 -15.48
C PHE A 33 7.63 -13.39 -14.93
N ASN A 34 7.62 -12.10 -15.21
CA ASN A 34 6.72 -11.11 -14.63
C ASN A 34 5.48 -10.82 -15.50
N ASP A 35 5.26 -11.55 -16.59
CA ASP A 35 4.17 -11.26 -17.54
C ASP A 35 2.76 -11.69 -17.06
N HIS A 36 2.66 -12.36 -15.90
CA HIS A 36 1.37 -12.80 -15.35
C HIS A 36 0.65 -11.76 -14.49
N GLY A 37 1.16 -10.55 -14.42
CA GLY A 37 0.57 -9.49 -13.61
C GLY A 37 0.98 -9.54 -12.13
N TYR A 38 0.18 -8.92 -11.29
CA TYR A 38 0.46 -8.76 -9.87
C TYR A 38 -0.82 -8.73 -9.03
N ILE A 39 -0.65 -8.93 -7.73
CA ILE A 39 -1.71 -8.81 -6.74
C ILE A 39 -1.38 -7.62 -5.84
N ILE A 40 -2.35 -6.73 -5.64
CA ILE A 40 -2.28 -5.68 -4.64
C ILE A 40 -2.95 -6.18 -3.37
N HIS A 41 -2.22 -6.15 -2.28
CA HIS A 41 -2.68 -6.49 -0.94
C HIS A 41 -2.92 -5.23 -0.14
N VAL A 42 -3.97 -5.23 0.66
CA VAL A 42 -4.35 -4.12 1.53
C VAL A 42 -4.62 -4.66 2.94
N ILE A 43 -4.02 -4.03 3.94
CA ILE A 43 -4.23 -4.35 5.36
C ILE A 43 -4.86 -3.15 6.05
N TYR A 44 -5.88 -3.42 6.85
CA TYR A 44 -6.58 -2.45 7.69
C TYR A 44 -6.31 -2.69 9.17
N GLY A 45 -6.38 -1.62 9.96
CA GLY A 45 -6.33 -1.69 11.40
C GLY A 45 -5.05 -2.29 11.98
N ALA A 46 -3.93 -2.13 11.29
CA ALA A 46 -2.65 -2.66 11.70
C ALA A 46 -2.06 -1.90 12.89
N THR A 47 -1.58 -2.63 13.88
CA THR A 47 -0.78 -2.09 14.99
C THR A 47 0.53 -2.85 15.04
N VAL A 48 1.64 -2.13 15.04
CA VAL A 48 2.98 -2.73 15.03
C VAL A 48 3.56 -2.75 16.44
N ASP A 49 3.98 -3.94 16.89
CA ASP A 49 4.75 -4.12 18.09
C ASP A 49 6.21 -4.39 17.74
N PRO A 50 7.14 -3.53 18.20
CA PRO A 50 8.55 -3.80 18.03
C PRO A 50 8.91 -5.04 18.86
N THR A 51 9.53 -6.02 18.22
CA THR A 51 10.15 -7.13 18.92
C THR A 51 11.39 -6.63 19.67
N GLU A 52 11.71 -7.25 20.79
CA GLU A 52 12.88 -6.90 21.59
C GLU A 52 14.15 -6.93 20.74
N LYS A 53 14.92 -5.83 20.81
CA LYS A 53 16.27 -5.80 20.24
C LYS A 53 17.20 -6.54 21.21
N SER A 54 17.63 -7.74 20.85
CA SER A 54 18.77 -8.33 21.53
C SER A 54 20.05 -7.75 20.91
N TYR A 55 20.80 -6.97 21.68
CA TYR A 55 22.14 -6.55 21.31
C TYR A 55 23.10 -7.69 21.65
N GLN A 56 23.60 -8.39 20.63
CA GLN A 56 24.73 -9.29 20.84
C GLN A 56 26.04 -8.52 20.67
N THR A 57 26.97 -8.78 21.59
CA THR A 57 28.35 -8.28 21.48
C THR A 57 28.96 -8.83 20.19
N VAL A 58 29.63 -7.96 19.43
CA VAL A 58 30.30 -8.33 18.18
C VAL A 58 31.38 -9.38 18.49
N ASN A 59 31.14 -10.62 18.10
CA ASN A 59 32.17 -11.64 17.98
C ASN A 59 32.76 -11.57 16.57
N ASP A 60 33.89 -12.27 16.33
CA ASP A 60 34.66 -12.29 15.06
C ASP A 60 33.86 -12.64 13.78
N SER A 61 32.58 -12.95 13.90
CA SER A 61 31.62 -13.15 12.80
C SER A 61 30.57 -12.03 12.81
N PRO A 62 30.48 -11.20 11.77
CA PRO A 62 29.40 -10.22 11.69
C PRO A 62 28.07 -10.94 11.46
N ASP A 63 27.24 -11.00 12.47
CA ASP A 63 25.85 -11.45 12.35
C ASP A 63 25.00 -10.34 11.75
N VAL A 64 24.23 -10.67 10.71
CA VAL A 64 23.24 -9.77 10.15
C VAL A 64 22.12 -9.58 11.17
N MET A 65 21.90 -8.33 11.60
CA MET A 65 20.83 -8.00 12.53
C MET A 65 19.48 -8.12 11.83
N ASN A 66 18.69 -9.13 12.17
CA ASN A 66 17.32 -9.26 11.72
C ASN A 66 16.39 -8.41 12.61
N LEU A 67 15.72 -7.43 11.98
CA LEU A 67 14.65 -6.68 12.62
C LEU A 67 13.33 -7.33 12.22
N SER A 68 12.67 -7.98 13.16
CA SER A 68 11.32 -8.52 12.95
C SER A 68 10.29 -7.67 13.69
N TRP A 69 9.09 -7.55 13.08
CA TRP A 69 7.97 -6.80 13.62
C TRP A 69 6.76 -7.71 13.68
N SER A 70 6.07 -7.69 14.81
CA SER A 70 4.75 -8.31 14.91
C SER A 70 3.68 -7.30 14.56
N ILE A 71 2.76 -7.67 13.69
CA ILE A 71 1.65 -6.83 13.26
C ILE A 71 0.36 -7.49 13.70
N ASP A 72 -0.38 -6.84 14.58
CA ASP A 72 -1.74 -7.20 14.95
C ASP A 72 -2.72 -6.36 14.15
N THR A 73 -3.84 -6.96 13.74
CA THR A 73 -4.84 -6.27 12.92
C THR A 73 -6.21 -6.29 13.60
N ILE A 74 -6.97 -5.23 13.40
CA ILE A 74 -8.37 -5.13 13.81
C ILE A 74 -9.22 -5.15 12.53
N PRO A 75 -10.07 -6.17 12.33
CA PRO A 75 -10.94 -6.24 11.17
C PRO A 75 -11.88 -5.04 11.07
N VAL A 76 -12.13 -4.59 9.84
CA VAL A 76 -13.08 -3.54 9.50
C VAL A 76 -14.30 -4.10 8.77
N ASN A 77 -15.43 -3.44 8.89
CA ASN A 77 -16.68 -3.89 8.30
C ASN A 77 -16.63 -3.87 6.76
N VAL A 78 -17.22 -4.91 6.17
CA VAL A 78 -17.49 -5.01 4.73
C VAL A 78 -18.96 -5.36 4.56
N THR A 79 -19.72 -4.52 3.87
CA THR A 79 -21.17 -4.73 3.69
C THR A 79 -21.45 -6.04 2.96
N GLY A 80 -22.27 -6.89 3.58
CA GLY A 80 -22.65 -8.21 3.03
C GLY A 80 -21.64 -9.33 3.29
N PHE A 81 -20.53 -9.04 3.96
CA PHE A 81 -19.48 -10.00 4.30
C PHE A 81 -19.09 -9.93 5.78
N MET A 82 -18.31 -10.88 6.23
CA MET A 82 -17.69 -10.80 7.55
C MET A 82 -16.62 -9.69 7.57
N PRO A 83 -16.41 -9.02 8.71
CA PRO A 83 -15.34 -8.06 8.86
C PRO A 83 -13.99 -8.66 8.46
N THR A 84 -13.18 -7.89 7.75
CA THR A 84 -11.86 -8.32 7.29
C THR A 84 -10.78 -7.30 7.62
N ALA A 85 -9.58 -7.79 7.85
CA ALA A 85 -8.38 -6.95 7.97
C ALA A 85 -7.52 -7.00 6.71
N HIS A 86 -7.78 -7.94 5.79
CA HIS A 86 -6.98 -8.14 4.59
C HIS A 86 -7.87 -8.27 3.36
N MET A 87 -7.53 -7.54 2.31
CA MET A 87 -8.13 -7.65 0.99
C MET A 87 -7.04 -7.84 -0.06
N GLU A 88 -7.36 -8.61 -1.10
CA GLU A 88 -6.48 -8.84 -2.24
C GLU A 88 -7.18 -8.46 -3.54
N PHE A 89 -6.45 -7.79 -4.42
CA PHE A 89 -6.91 -7.40 -5.74
C PHE A 89 -6.01 -8.01 -6.80
N ASP A 90 -6.52 -8.96 -7.53
CA ASP A 90 -5.79 -9.62 -8.61
C ASP A 90 -5.84 -8.79 -9.89
N CYS A 91 -4.79 -7.99 -10.10
CA CYS A 91 -4.70 -7.09 -11.24
C CYS A 91 -4.59 -7.80 -12.59
N SER A 92 -4.30 -9.11 -12.60
CA SER A 92 -4.27 -9.90 -13.85
C SER A 92 -5.64 -10.18 -14.43
N VAL A 93 -6.71 -10.09 -13.62
CA VAL A 93 -8.10 -10.34 -14.03
C VAL A 93 -8.96 -9.07 -13.99
N MET A 94 -8.41 -7.94 -13.54
CA MET A 94 -9.06 -6.63 -13.56
C MET A 94 -8.90 -5.98 -14.92
N THR A 95 -9.83 -5.09 -15.28
CA THR A 95 -9.65 -4.22 -16.46
C THR A 95 -8.58 -3.16 -16.20
N ASP A 96 -7.98 -2.62 -17.25
CA ASP A 96 -6.97 -1.54 -17.12
C ASP A 96 -7.53 -0.31 -16.40
N ALA A 97 -8.81 0.01 -16.61
CA ALA A 97 -9.49 1.10 -15.92
C ALA A 97 -9.63 0.84 -14.42
N GLN A 98 -9.97 -0.38 -14.03
CA GLN A 98 -10.07 -0.78 -12.62
C GLN A 98 -8.71 -0.75 -11.92
N VAL A 99 -7.66 -1.28 -12.57
CA VAL A 99 -6.29 -1.24 -12.06
C VAL A 99 -5.84 0.19 -11.87
N LYS A 100 -6.07 1.06 -12.87
CA LYS A 100 -5.71 2.47 -12.81
C LYS A 100 -6.41 3.21 -11.66
N VAL A 101 -7.70 2.98 -11.47
CA VAL A 101 -8.46 3.58 -10.34
C VAL A 101 -7.92 3.10 -9.01
N LEU A 102 -7.66 1.80 -8.86
CA LEU A 102 -7.09 1.24 -7.64
C LEU A 102 -5.73 1.84 -7.32
N GLU A 103 -4.81 1.86 -8.27
CA GLU A 103 -3.46 2.40 -8.09
C GLU A 103 -3.46 3.90 -7.82
N ASN A 104 -4.24 4.67 -8.58
CA ASN A 104 -4.36 6.11 -8.35
C ASN A 104 -4.93 6.45 -6.97
N THR A 105 -5.86 5.65 -6.49
CA THR A 105 -6.44 5.82 -5.15
C THR A 105 -5.43 5.50 -4.05
N LEU A 106 -4.72 4.38 -4.15
CA LEU A 106 -3.79 3.93 -3.11
C LEU A 106 -2.46 4.69 -3.12
N TYR A 107 -1.93 5.00 -4.28
CA TYR A 107 -0.57 5.57 -4.43
C TYR A 107 -0.55 7.03 -4.84
N GLY A 108 -1.70 7.59 -5.22
CA GLY A 108 -1.80 8.94 -5.70
C GLY A 108 -1.44 9.10 -7.18
N VAL A 109 -1.50 10.32 -7.64
CA VAL A 109 -1.18 10.72 -9.02
C VAL A 109 -0.24 11.89 -8.98
N ASP A 110 0.83 11.83 -9.76
CA ASP A 110 1.73 12.96 -9.95
C ASP A 110 1.17 13.95 -10.98
N ALA A 111 1.43 15.23 -10.75
CA ALA A 111 1.11 16.26 -11.73
C ALA A 111 1.96 16.06 -13.00
N ASN A 112 1.31 16.09 -14.15
CA ASN A 112 1.96 16.07 -15.45
C ASN A 112 1.29 17.12 -16.35
N ALA A 113 2.08 17.99 -16.98
CA ALA A 113 1.56 19.00 -17.91
C ALA A 113 0.96 18.40 -19.20
N GLY A 114 1.19 17.11 -19.43
CA GLY A 114 0.82 16.46 -20.68
C GLY A 114 1.81 16.74 -21.79
N HIS A 115 1.61 16.12 -22.93
CA HIS A 115 2.41 16.28 -24.14
C HIS A 115 1.56 16.07 -25.39
N GLY A 116 1.86 16.83 -26.46
CA GLY A 116 1.16 16.72 -27.74
C GLY A 116 -0.27 17.27 -27.72
N ASN A 117 -0.98 17.09 -28.83
CA ASN A 117 -2.40 17.43 -28.97
C ASN A 117 -3.25 16.16 -29.02
N VAL A 118 -4.52 16.28 -28.64
CA VAL A 118 -5.47 15.17 -28.75
C VAL A 118 -5.53 14.69 -30.21
N GLY A 119 -5.15 13.42 -30.42
CA GLY A 119 -5.11 12.80 -31.75
C GLY A 119 -3.70 12.56 -32.30
N ASP A 120 -2.67 13.09 -31.65
CA ASP A 120 -1.28 12.79 -31.99
C ASP A 120 -0.87 11.41 -31.42
N ASP A 121 0.01 10.68 -32.12
CA ASP A 121 0.45 9.35 -31.68
C ASP A 121 1.22 9.38 -30.35
N ASP A 122 1.81 10.52 -30.01
CA ASP A 122 2.57 10.74 -28.77
C ASP A 122 1.81 11.54 -27.71
N TYR A 123 0.49 11.68 -27.89
CA TYR A 123 -0.35 12.44 -26.94
C TYR A 123 -0.34 11.83 -25.55
N VAL A 124 0.00 12.64 -24.55
CA VAL A 124 -0.12 12.33 -23.14
C VAL A 124 -1.05 13.36 -22.49
N ALA A 125 -2.15 12.87 -21.95
CA ALA A 125 -3.11 13.76 -21.26
C ALA A 125 -2.47 14.39 -20.00
N PRO A 126 -2.75 15.66 -19.72
CA PRO A 126 -2.31 16.26 -18.46
C PRO A 126 -2.98 15.59 -17.26
N THR A 127 -2.25 15.48 -16.16
CA THR A 127 -2.76 14.98 -14.89
C THR A 127 -2.58 16.02 -13.79
N VAL A 128 -3.53 16.05 -12.85
CA VAL A 128 -3.44 16.89 -11.66
C VAL A 128 -2.95 16.00 -10.50
N ALA A 129 -2.04 16.53 -9.68
CA ALA A 129 -1.57 15.81 -8.52
C ALA A 129 -2.72 15.48 -7.57
N ALA A 130 -2.74 14.25 -7.08
CA ALA A 130 -3.66 13.78 -6.05
C ALA A 130 -2.92 12.87 -5.08
N ASP A 131 -3.10 13.11 -3.79
CA ASP A 131 -2.51 12.27 -2.74
C ASP A 131 -3.17 10.90 -2.72
N GLY A 132 -2.35 9.86 -2.54
CA GLY A 132 -2.85 8.52 -2.30
C GLY A 132 -3.44 8.40 -0.89
N TYR A 133 -4.46 7.57 -0.75
CA TYR A 133 -5.07 7.25 0.54
C TYR A 133 -5.63 5.83 0.51
N LEU A 134 -5.92 5.28 1.70
CA LEU A 134 -6.55 3.98 1.83
C LEU A 134 -8.02 4.15 2.23
N PRO A 135 -8.97 4.00 1.28
CA PRO A 135 -10.39 3.99 1.59
C PRO A 135 -10.77 2.78 2.46
N LEU A 136 -11.88 2.89 3.17
CA LEU A 136 -12.53 1.72 3.78
C LEU A 136 -12.99 0.72 2.70
N PRO A 137 -13.17 -0.57 3.04
CA PRO A 137 -13.45 -1.60 2.05
C PRO A 137 -14.63 -1.30 1.13
N ASP A 138 -15.75 -0.83 1.68
CA ASP A 138 -16.95 -0.55 0.88
C ASP A 138 -16.73 0.56 -0.15
N GLU A 139 -16.00 1.60 0.21
CA GLU A 139 -15.63 2.69 -0.69
C GLU A 139 -14.68 2.19 -1.79
N LEU A 140 -13.66 1.40 -1.42
CA LEU A 140 -12.70 0.86 -2.37
C LEU A 140 -13.35 -0.08 -3.38
N ILE A 141 -14.24 -0.95 -2.93
CA ILE A 141 -15.02 -1.85 -3.78
C ILE A 141 -15.91 -1.03 -4.74
N ALA A 142 -16.59 0.00 -4.24
CA ALA A 142 -17.45 0.86 -5.05
C ALA A 142 -16.66 1.61 -6.14
N LEU A 143 -15.48 2.11 -5.84
CA LEU A 143 -14.58 2.76 -6.81
C LEU A 143 -14.19 1.82 -7.94
N ILE A 144 -13.83 0.57 -7.62
CA ILE A 144 -13.45 -0.44 -8.60
C ILE A 144 -14.66 -0.87 -9.44
N GLN A 145 -15.82 -1.05 -8.84
CA GLN A 145 -17.06 -1.40 -9.57
C GLN A 145 -17.49 -0.30 -10.53
N ALA A 146 -17.35 0.96 -10.14
CA ALA A 146 -17.67 2.09 -11.01
C ALA A 146 -16.73 2.25 -12.22
N ALA A 147 -15.53 1.67 -12.16
CA ALA A 147 -14.54 1.67 -13.24
C ALA A 147 -14.66 0.45 -14.19
N ALA A 148 -15.60 -0.43 -13.92
CA ALA A 148 -15.81 -1.64 -14.73
C ALA A 148 -16.43 -1.35 -16.10
#